data_01990375268b60831df04f34f9ccc401
#
_entry.id   01990375268b60831df04f34f9ccc401
#
_cell.length_a   1.000
_cell.length_b   1.000
_cell.length_c   1.000
_cell.angle_alpha   90.00
_cell.angle_beta   90.00
_cell.angle_gamma   90.00
#
_symmetry.space_group_name_H-M   'P 1'
#
loop_
_entity.id
_entity.type
_entity.pdbx_description
1 polymer ?
#
loop_
_entity_poly.entity_id
_entity_poly.type
_entity_poly.pdbx_seq_one_letter_code
_entity_poly.pdbx_strand_id
1 'polypeptide(L)'
;MKRLMQRLFATLTIIAPLAIAAAAGAAESAAQSGVIAVRSNPCLMAKYGHGQPCQVPLLPETQDTSQRIAAHLARAQFFIAVAELPKALGEADAALAFEPNNAAIRHLAGRLAMSMGDYPRAARDIATALQQSPDDPNIAASNAALMELEQNPDAALEAFNGILTRYPDHAFSRLARAKLLLSLAQPRNTIADLDVLLAGDGADTTLLPLRAAAYLQINEPERATADYTKALAAHPEQLELVLGRATAAMLAGDDNAALADFDTILGPVGGASRYAIGGDQLAKYRTQRAFVFVHLKRFADAATEMANALDAGGRPAVLRVQIFLRHNGFPQTPLDGRDSDGLRQSLQACFGLNSCFQRISEEL
;
A
#
# COMPACT_ATOMS: atom_id res chain seq x y z
N MET A 1 -9.11 17.52 -21.93
CA MET A 1 -7.86 17.11 -21.30
C MET A 1 -8.04 16.59 -19.88
N LYS A 2 -8.55 17.36 -18.89
CA LYS A 2 -8.79 16.85 -17.51
C LYS A 2 -9.56 15.51 -17.44
N ARG A 3 -10.60 15.33 -18.27
CA ARG A 3 -11.40 14.08 -18.31
C ARG A 3 -10.65 12.88 -18.93
N LEU A 4 -9.69 13.11 -19.82
CA LEU A 4 -8.88 12.06 -20.44
C LEU A 4 -7.81 11.59 -19.45
N MET A 5 -7.14 12.52 -18.76
CA MET A 5 -6.23 12.19 -17.65
C MET A 5 -6.97 11.41 -16.53
N GLN A 6 -8.18 11.83 -16.17
CA GLN A 6 -8.99 11.11 -15.20
C GLN A 6 -9.36 9.69 -15.67
N ARG A 7 -9.57 9.44 -16.96
CA ARG A 7 -9.81 8.08 -17.51
C ARG A 7 -8.55 7.24 -17.58
N LEU A 8 -7.43 7.80 -18.03
CA LEU A 8 -6.11 7.13 -18.03
C LEU A 8 -5.65 6.76 -16.62
N PHE A 9 -5.95 7.59 -15.62
CA PHE A 9 -5.64 7.30 -14.22
C PHE A 9 -6.70 6.40 -13.55
N ALA A 10 -7.95 6.42 -13.96
CA ALA A 10 -8.98 5.52 -13.42
C ALA A 10 -8.82 4.07 -13.89
N THR A 11 -8.27 3.84 -15.09
CA THR A 11 -7.91 2.49 -15.57
C THR A 11 -6.50 2.06 -15.19
N LEU A 12 -5.63 3.01 -14.86
CA LEU A 12 -4.21 2.79 -14.57
C LEU A 12 -3.90 2.72 -13.08
N THR A 13 -4.81 2.32 -12.19
CA THR A 13 -4.25 1.93 -10.98
C THR A 13 -4.25 2.59 -9.68
N ILE A 14 -5.35 2.76 -9.19
CA ILE A 14 -5.42 2.91 -7.72
C ILE A 14 -5.49 1.52 -7.04
N ILE A 15 -5.66 0.44 -7.81
CA ILE A 15 -5.92 -0.90 -7.25
C ILE A 15 -4.65 -1.72 -6.95
N ALA A 16 -3.56 -1.56 -7.71
CA ALA A 16 -2.40 -2.44 -7.52
C ALA A 16 -1.53 -2.14 -6.26
N PRO A 17 -1.23 -0.88 -5.89
CA PRO A 17 -0.51 -0.64 -4.63
C PRO A 17 -1.38 -0.80 -3.39
N LEU A 18 -2.70 -0.62 -3.49
CA LEU A 18 -3.63 -0.83 -2.37
C LEU A 18 -3.91 -2.32 -2.10
N ALA A 19 -3.92 -3.19 -3.11
CA ALA A 19 -4.05 -4.63 -2.92
C ALA A 19 -2.80 -5.25 -2.30
N ILE A 20 -1.60 -4.76 -2.64
CA ILE A 20 -0.34 -5.15 -1.98
C ILE A 20 -0.26 -4.54 -0.57
N ALA A 21 -0.76 -3.32 -0.39
CA ALA A 21 -0.88 -2.70 0.93
C ALA A 21 -1.98 -3.35 1.79
N ALA A 22 -3.04 -3.91 1.20
CA ALA A 22 -4.07 -4.64 1.95
C ALA A 22 -3.56 -6.02 2.44
N ALA A 23 -2.79 -6.74 1.62
CA ALA A 23 -2.14 -7.97 2.05
C ALA A 23 -0.97 -7.71 3.03
N ALA A 24 -0.19 -6.65 2.82
CA ALA A 24 0.81 -6.17 3.77
C ALA A 24 0.15 -5.54 5.00
N GLY A 25 -0.97 -4.86 4.85
CA GLY A 25 -1.74 -4.25 5.94
C GLY A 25 -2.45 -5.25 6.84
N ALA A 26 -2.79 -6.45 6.38
CA ALA A 26 -3.25 -7.53 7.27
C ALA A 26 -2.10 -8.04 8.16
N ALA A 27 -0.89 -8.14 7.62
CA ALA A 27 0.31 -8.44 8.40
C ALA A 27 0.76 -7.25 9.29
N GLU A 28 0.61 -6.00 8.82
CA GLU A 28 0.92 -4.78 9.57
C GLU A 28 -0.15 -4.44 10.61
N SER A 29 -1.43 -4.71 10.36
CA SER A 29 -2.52 -4.53 11.33
C SER A 29 -2.43 -5.51 12.50
N ALA A 30 -1.93 -6.71 12.28
CA ALA A 30 -1.52 -7.60 13.36
C ALA A 30 -0.35 -7.03 14.17
N ALA A 31 0.49 -6.19 13.56
CA ALA A 31 1.64 -5.54 14.20
C ALA A 31 1.25 -4.28 14.99
N GLN A 32 0.22 -3.54 14.60
CA GLN A 32 -0.11 -2.24 15.21
C GLN A 32 -0.92 -2.31 16.51
N SER A 33 -1.59 -3.44 16.81
CA SER A 33 -2.25 -3.61 18.10
C SER A 33 -1.33 -4.26 19.15
N GLY A 34 -0.26 -3.56 19.52
CA GLY A 34 0.65 -3.96 20.59
C GLY A 34 1.89 -4.73 20.14
N VAL A 35 2.13 -4.86 18.85
CA VAL A 35 3.37 -5.42 18.30
C VAL A 35 4.27 -4.28 17.85
N ILE A 36 5.44 -4.20 18.45
CA ILE A 36 6.56 -3.32 18.12
C ILE A 36 6.79 -3.35 16.61
N ALA A 37 6.88 -2.18 15.99
CA ALA A 37 7.15 -2.02 14.56
C ALA A 37 8.28 -2.95 14.09
N VAL A 38 8.01 -3.79 13.12
CA VAL A 38 8.92 -4.84 12.62
C VAL A 38 10.29 -4.26 12.17
N ARG A 39 10.33 -2.98 11.79
CA ARG A 39 11.54 -2.28 11.31
C ARG A 39 12.55 -1.91 12.41
N SER A 40 12.18 -1.96 13.67
CA SER A 40 13.07 -1.64 14.80
C SER A 40 13.23 -2.76 15.82
N ASN A 41 12.72 -3.97 15.53
CA ASN A 41 12.83 -5.09 16.44
C ASN A 41 14.25 -5.69 16.37
N PRO A 42 15.07 -5.53 17.43
CA PRO A 42 16.44 -6.04 17.45
C PRO A 42 16.51 -7.56 17.26
N CYS A 43 15.48 -8.28 17.63
CA CYS A 43 15.41 -9.74 17.46
C CYS A 43 15.20 -10.17 16.02
N LEU A 44 14.40 -9.41 15.26
CA LEU A 44 14.21 -9.66 13.83
C LEU A 44 15.49 -9.31 13.05
N MET A 45 16.15 -8.20 13.39
CA MET A 45 17.42 -7.80 12.80
C MET A 45 18.53 -8.83 13.08
N ALA A 46 18.55 -9.44 14.28
CA ALA A 46 19.48 -10.52 14.61
C ALA A 46 19.28 -11.77 13.75
N LYS A 47 18.03 -12.12 13.40
CA LYS A 47 17.71 -13.24 12.48
C LYS A 47 18.32 -13.05 11.09
N TYR A 48 18.46 -11.79 10.65
CA TYR A 48 19.07 -11.44 9.34
C TYR A 48 20.56 -11.04 9.43
N GLY A 49 21.23 -11.37 10.53
CA GLY A 49 22.68 -11.14 10.70
C GLY A 49 23.06 -9.76 11.23
N HIS A 50 22.10 -8.96 11.67
CA HIS A 50 22.32 -7.63 12.22
C HIS A 50 21.95 -7.57 13.71
N GLY A 51 22.92 -7.61 14.62
CA GLY A 51 22.73 -7.45 16.06
C GLY A 51 23.00 -8.72 16.89
N GLN A 52 22.75 -8.63 18.21
CA GLN A 52 22.89 -9.74 19.14
C GLN A 52 21.72 -10.72 18.99
N PRO A 53 21.95 -12.05 18.98
CA PRO A 53 20.88 -13.02 18.90
C PRO A 53 19.97 -12.91 20.13
N CYS A 54 18.68 -12.73 19.88
CA CYS A 54 17.69 -12.79 20.93
C CYS A 54 17.47 -14.24 21.38
N GLN A 55 17.38 -14.42 22.68
CA GLN A 55 17.11 -15.73 23.26
C GLN A 55 15.60 -15.92 23.44
N VAL A 56 15.13 -17.11 23.07
CA VAL A 56 13.75 -17.52 23.38
C VAL A 56 13.58 -17.53 24.90
N PRO A 57 12.55 -16.90 25.47
CA PRO A 57 12.28 -16.97 26.89
C PRO A 57 12.18 -18.42 27.37
N LEU A 58 12.80 -18.72 28.51
CA LEU A 58 12.78 -20.06 29.09
C LEU A 58 11.42 -20.34 29.74
N LEU A 59 10.99 -21.60 29.70
CA LEU A 59 9.84 -22.04 30.48
C LEU A 59 10.32 -22.29 31.93
N PRO A 60 9.64 -21.75 32.94
CA PRO A 60 10.03 -21.95 34.33
C PRO A 60 9.72 -23.39 34.78
N GLU A 61 10.60 -23.94 35.62
CA GLU A 61 10.34 -25.17 36.37
C GLU A 61 9.44 -24.84 37.57
N THR A 62 8.15 -24.60 37.31
CA THR A 62 7.18 -24.26 38.36
C THR A 62 5.88 -25.04 38.19
N GLN A 63 5.17 -25.26 39.30
CA GLN A 63 3.81 -25.81 39.32
C GLN A 63 2.74 -24.71 39.28
N ASP A 64 3.16 -23.43 39.36
CA ASP A 64 2.24 -22.30 39.28
C ASP A 64 1.75 -22.12 37.83
N THR A 65 0.47 -22.39 37.65
CA THR A 65 -0.22 -22.29 36.36
C THR A 65 -0.13 -20.88 35.76
N SER A 66 -0.26 -19.85 36.58
CA SER A 66 -0.21 -18.46 36.12
C SER A 66 1.17 -18.10 35.56
N GLN A 67 2.23 -18.57 36.23
CA GLN A 67 3.61 -18.36 35.76
C GLN A 67 3.87 -19.14 34.46
N ARG A 68 3.34 -20.33 34.30
CA ARG A 68 3.47 -21.12 33.05
C ARG A 68 2.75 -20.45 31.90
N ILE A 69 1.51 -19.97 32.11
CA ILE A 69 0.76 -19.22 31.11
C ILE A 69 1.55 -17.96 30.70
N ALA A 70 2.02 -17.19 31.67
CA ALA A 70 2.79 -15.97 31.38
C ALA A 70 4.07 -16.27 30.56
N ALA A 71 4.76 -17.37 30.87
CA ALA A 71 5.94 -17.81 30.13
C ALA A 71 5.60 -18.21 28.67
N HIS A 72 4.51 -18.97 28.45
CA HIS A 72 4.05 -19.31 27.11
C HIS A 72 3.65 -18.05 26.31
N LEU A 73 2.97 -17.10 26.94
CA LEU A 73 2.62 -15.83 26.29
C LEU A 73 3.85 -14.98 25.94
N ALA A 74 4.87 -14.92 26.81
CA ALA A 74 6.12 -14.25 26.52
C ALA A 74 6.86 -14.91 25.33
N ARG A 75 6.84 -16.24 25.24
CA ARG A 75 7.38 -16.98 24.10
C ARG A 75 6.58 -16.74 22.82
N ALA A 76 5.24 -16.72 22.91
CA ALA A 76 4.40 -16.36 21.77
C ALA A 76 4.72 -14.96 21.25
N GLN A 77 4.87 -13.97 22.13
CA GLN A 77 5.28 -12.61 21.76
C GLN A 77 6.66 -12.58 21.10
N PHE A 78 7.63 -13.34 21.63
CA PHE A 78 8.93 -13.48 21.00
C PHE A 78 8.82 -14.04 19.57
N PHE A 79 8.06 -15.13 19.38
CA PHE A 79 7.90 -15.73 18.05
C PHE A 79 7.14 -14.83 17.07
N ILE A 80 6.17 -14.04 17.54
CA ILE A 80 5.54 -12.97 16.74
C ILE A 80 6.61 -11.97 16.29
N ALA A 81 7.45 -11.51 17.21
CA ALA A 81 8.48 -10.52 16.95
C ALA A 81 9.51 -10.96 15.91
N VAL A 82 9.81 -12.26 15.82
CA VAL A 82 10.71 -12.84 14.81
C VAL A 82 9.97 -13.45 13.61
N ALA A 83 8.69 -13.14 13.44
CA ALA A 83 7.82 -13.62 12.34
C ALA A 83 7.70 -15.16 12.23
N GLU A 84 7.83 -15.88 13.34
CA GLU A 84 7.64 -17.34 13.42
C GLU A 84 6.22 -17.66 13.90
N LEU A 85 5.20 -17.25 13.13
CA LEU A 85 3.79 -17.31 13.51
C LEU A 85 3.30 -18.72 13.91
N PRO A 86 3.72 -19.83 13.23
CA PRO A 86 3.32 -21.17 13.66
C PRO A 86 3.81 -21.53 15.08
N LYS A 87 5.03 -21.09 15.44
CA LYS A 87 5.55 -21.31 16.79
C LYS A 87 4.81 -20.45 17.82
N ALA A 88 4.51 -19.18 17.46
CA ALA A 88 3.70 -18.30 18.30
C ALA A 88 2.33 -18.92 18.61
N LEU A 89 1.67 -19.49 17.59
CA LEU A 89 0.39 -20.17 17.76
C LEU A 89 0.49 -21.40 18.65
N GLY A 90 1.55 -22.21 18.50
CA GLY A 90 1.82 -23.34 19.37
C GLY A 90 1.99 -22.96 20.85
N GLU A 91 2.62 -21.83 21.13
CA GLU A 91 2.74 -21.30 22.48
C GLU A 91 1.39 -20.78 23.05
N ALA A 92 0.58 -20.13 22.21
CA ALA A 92 -0.78 -19.74 22.59
C ALA A 92 -1.65 -20.98 22.90
N ASP A 93 -1.54 -22.06 22.12
CA ASP A 93 -2.23 -23.34 22.38
C ASP A 93 -1.77 -23.99 23.69
N ALA A 94 -0.45 -23.93 23.96
CA ALA A 94 0.07 -24.44 25.24
C ALA A 94 -0.46 -23.64 26.44
N ALA A 95 -0.61 -22.33 26.31
CA ALA A 95 -1.25 -21.50 27.33
C ALA A 95 -2.74 -21.83 27.48
N LEU A 96 -3.47 -22.07 26.38
CA LEU A 96 -4.88 -22.47 26.38
C LEU A 96 -5.12 -23.85 27.01
N ALA A 97 -4.11 -24.73 27.03
CA ALA A 97 -4.22 -26.02 27.72
C ALA A 97 -4.42 -25.86 29.23
N PHE A 98 -3.95 -24.73 29.80
CA PHE A 98 -4.18 -24.39 31.22
C PHE A 98 -5.49 -23.64 31.46
N GLU A 99 -5.84 -22.71 30.52
CA GLU A 99 -7.05 -21.90 30.60
C GLU A 99 -7.82 -21.93 29.27
N PRO A 100 -8.57 -23.00 28.96
CA PRO A 100 -9.23 -23.18 27.67
C PRO A 100 -10.23 -22.09 27.29
N ASN A 101 -10.80 -21.40 28.28
CA ASN A 101 -11.80 -20.35 28.09
C ASN A 101 -11.25 -18.93 28.29
N ASN A 102 -9.94 -18.76 28.34
CA ASN A 102 -9.35 -17.43 28.46
C ASN A 102 -9.54 -16.64 27.14
N ALA A 103 -10.41 -15.62 27.18
CA ALA A 103 -10.77 -14.81 26.03
C ALA A 103 -9.55 -14.15 25.37
N ALA A 104 -8.62 -13.62 26.17
CA ALA A 104 -7.43 -12.92 25.64
C ALA A 104 -6.50 -13.88 24.88
N ILE A 105 -6.28 -15.09 25.40
CA ILE A 105 -5.44 -16.10 24.76
C ILE A 105 -6.14 -16.66 23.51
N ARG A 106 -7.47 -16.90 23.57
CA ARG A 106 -8.27 -17.29 22.40
C ARG A 106 -8.21 -16.22 21.31
N HIS A 107 -8.35 -14.96 21.68
CA HIS A 107 -8.23 -13.85 20.73
C HIS A 107 -6.84 -13.80 20.08
N LEU A 108 -5.78 -13.99 20.86
CA LEU A 108 -4.41 -14.07 20.32
C LEU A 108 -4.28 -15.24 19.32
N ALA A 109 -4.75 -16.44 19.69
CA ALA A 109 -4.71 -17.62 18.80
C ALA A 109 -5.49 -17.37 17.50
N GLY A 110 -6.70 -16.78 17.60
CA GLY A 110 -7.52 -16.43 16.44
C GLY A 110 -6.85 -15.41 15.52
N ARG A 111 -6.23 -14.39 16.07
CA ARG A 111 -5.46 -13.40 15.28
C ARG A 111 -4.24 -14.01 14.60
N LEU A 112 -3.52 -14.91 15.27
CA LEU A 112 -2.39 -15.63 14.67
C LEU A 112 -2.88 -16.54 13.53
N ALA A 113 -3.96 -17.27 13.73
CA ALA A 113 -4.57 -18.10 12.69
C ALA A 113 -5.01 -17.25 11.48
N MET A 114 -5.65 -16.09 11.72
CA MET A 114 -6.03 -15.14 10.67
C MET A 114 -4.82 -14.65 9.87
N SER A 115 -3.71 -14.31 10.54
CA SER A 115 -2.47 -13.86 9.88
C SER A 115 -1.79 -14.96 9.06
N MET A 116 -2.07 -16.25 9.36
CA MET A 116 -1.57 -17.40 8.60
C MET A 116 -2.54 -17.86 7.50
N GLY A 117 -3.70 -17.21 7.37
CA GLY A 117 -4.75 -17.59 6.40
C GLY A 117 -5.62 -18.77 6.85
N ASP A 118 -5.48 -19.26 8.09
CA ASP A 118 -6.37 -20.30 8.66
C ASP A 118 -7.65 -19.63 9.18
N TYR A 119 -8.48 -19.14 8.25
CA TYR A 119 -9.74 -18.44 8.58
C TYR A 119 -10.74 -19.33 9.36
N PRO A 120 -10.89 -20.64 9.05
CA PRO A 120 -11.76 -21.50 9.84
C PRO A 120 -11.36 -21.62 11.31
N ARG A 121 -10.07 -21.66 11.61
CA ARG A 121 -9.56 -21.63 12.96
C ARG A 121 -9.75 -20.25 13.60
N ALA A 122 -9.39 -19.19 12.89
CA ALA A 122 -9.59 -17.81 13.34
C ALA A 122 -11.04 -17.56 13.77
N ALA A 123 -12.00 -17.99 12.94
CA ALA A 123 -13.44 -17.85 13.24
C ALA A 123 -13.83 -18.55 14.54
N ARG A 124 -13.40 -19.81 14.76
CA ARG A 124 -13.70 -20.54 15.98
C ARG A 124 -13.11 -19.87 17.22
N ASP A 125 -11.83 -19.50 17.17
CA ASP A 125 -11.12 -18.93 18.32
C ASP A 125 -11.64 -17.51 18.65
N ILE A 126 -11.88 -16.66 17.64
CA ILE A 126 -12.43 -15.31 17.82
C ILE A 126 -13.89 -15.39 18.34
N ALA A 127 -14.72 -16.28 17.78
CA ALA A 127 -16.10 -16.44 18.24
C ALA A 127 -16.14 -16.91 19.70
N THR A 128 -15.27 -17.86 20.09
CA THR A 128 -15.16 -18.32 21.49
C THR A 128 -14.71 -17.18 22.39
N ALA A 129 -13.71 -16.39 21.97
CA ALA A 129 -13.25 -15.21 22.71
C ALA A 129 -14.38 -14.18 22.91
N LEU A 130 -15.17 -13.94 21.87
CA LEU A 130 -16.29 -12.99 21.91
C LEU A 130 -17.42 -13.47 22.82
N GLN A 131 -17.67 -14.79 22.90
CA GLN A 131 -18.63 -15.36 23.85
C GLN A 131 -18.19 -15.15 25.31
N GLN A 132 -16.89 -15.21 25.61
CA GLN A 132 -16.33 -14.98 26.93
C GLN A 132 -16.23 -13.52 27.32
N SER A 133 -16.02 -12.65 26.35
CA SER A 133 -15.86 -11.20 26.52
C SER A 133 -16.61 -10.42 25.42
N PRO A 134 -17.96 -10.41 25.49
CA PRO A 134 -18.80 -9.82 24.42
C PRO A 134 -18.65 -8.30 24.28
N ASP A 135 -18.14 -7.63 25.30
CA ASP A 135 -17.98 -6.19 25.35
C ASP A 135 -16.56 -5.71 25.02
N ASP A 136 -15.63 -6.62 24.66
CA ASP A 136 -14.29 -6.23 24.27
C ASP A 136 -14.27 -5.74 22.82
N PRO A 137 -14.01 -4.43 22.58
CA PRO A 137 -14.01 -3.87 21.24
C PRO A 137 -12.86 -4.42 20.35
N ASN A 138 -11.76 -4.90 20.93
CA ASN A 138 -10.65 -5.48 20.16
C ASN A 138 -11.04 -6.85 19.59
N ILE A 139 -11.73 -7.67 20.36
CA ILE A 139 -12.21 -8.98 19.89
C ILE A 139 -13.29 -8.77 18.80
N ALA A 140 -14.24 -7.86 19.07
CA ALA A 140 -15.27 -7.50 18.10
C ALA A 140 -14.66 -6.96 16.80
N ALA A 141 -13.64 -6.12 16.87
CA ALA A 141 -12.94 -5.58 15.71
C ALA A 141 -12.18 -6.66 14.93
N SER A 142 -11.59 -7.64 15.59
CA SER A 142 -10.96 -8.78 14.92
C SER A 142 -11.98 -9.67 14.23
N ASN A 143 -13.18 -9.82 14.79
CA ASN A 143 -14.28 -10.52 14.12
C ASN A 143 -14.75 -9.77 12.87
N ALA A 144 -14.89 -8.44 12.94
CA ALA A 144 -15.22 -7.61 11.78
C ALA A 144 -14.15 -7.70 10.68
N ALA A 145 -12.85 -7.65 11.05
CA ALA A 145 -11.76 -7.82 10.10
C ALA A 145 -11.75 -9.22 9.44
N LEU A 146 -12.13 -10.25 10.17
CA LEU A 146 -12.28 -11.59 9.60
C LEU A 146 -13.42 -11.65 8.57
N MET A 147 -14.56 -11.00 8.83
CA MET A 147 -15.65 -10.90 7.85
C MET A 147 -15.20 -10.25 6.54
N GLU A 148 -14.34 -9.23 6.60
CA GLU A 148 -13.74 -8.60 5.41
C GLU A 148 -12.87 -9.61 4.64
N LEU A 149 -12.01 -10.36 5.33
CA LEU A 149 -11.16 -11.39 4.72
C LEU A 149 -11.97 -12.55 4.13
N GLU A 150 -13.13 -12.86 4.68
CA GLU A 150 -14.10 -13.82 4.15
C GLU A 150 -14.97 -13.27 3.01
N GLN A 151 -14.58 -12.13 2.43
CA GLN A 151 -15.25 -11.47 1.30
C GLN A 151 -16.69 -10.99 1.62
N ASN A 152 -16.94 -10.62 2.88
CA ASN A 152 -18.20 -10.02 3.30
C ASN A 152 -18.00 -8.58 3.83
N PRO A 153 -17.65 -7.62 2.95
CA PRO A 153 -17.32 -6.26 3.33
C PRO A 153 -18.49 -5.48 3.94
N ASP A 154 -19.73 -5.79 3.54
CA ASP A 154 -20.90 -5.10 4.08
C ASP A 154 -21.14 -5.47 5.54
N ALA A 155 -21.04 -6.76 5.90
CA ALA A 155 -21.13 -7.21 7.28
C ALA A 155 -19.97 -6.66 8.14
N ALA A 156 -18.76 -6.61 7.59
CA ALA A 156 -17.62 -6.00 8.26
C ALA A 156 -17.85 -4.52 8.56
N LEU A 157 -18.38 -3.76 7.59
CA LEU A 157 -18.70 -2.34 7.74
C LEU A 157 -19.76 -2.11 8.81
N GLU A 158 -20.83 -2.91 8.81
CA GLU A 158 -21.89 -2.85 9.83
C GLU A 158 -21.33 -3.15 11.23
N ALA A 159 -20.47 -4.18 11.35
CA ALA A 159 -19.82 -4.52 12.61
C ALA A 159 -18.91 -3.38 13.12
N PHE A 160 -18.08 -2.78 12.26
CA PHE A 160 -17.27 -1.63 12.65
C PHE A 160 -18.12 -0.42 13.04
N ASN A 161 -19.25 -0.17 12.37
CA ASN A 161 -20.19 0.90 12.74
C ASN A 161 -20.78 0.65 14.13
N GLY A 162 -21.18 -0.57 14.43
CA GLY A 162 -21.68 -0.97 15.74
C GLY A 162 -20.64 -0.77 16.86
N ILE A 163 -19.38 -1.18 16.61
CA ILE A 163 -18.28 -0.96 17.55
C ILE A 163 -18.07 0.52 17.81
N LEU A 164 -17.99 1.35 16.76
CA LEU A 164 -17.71 2.79 16.90
C LEU A 164 -18.90 3.58 17.45
N THR A 165 -20.11 3.06 17.37
CA THR A 165 -21.27 3.63 18.06
C THR A 165 -21.13 3.46 19.57
N ARG A 166 -20.64 2.30 20.04
CA ARG A 166 -20.47 1.99 21.46
C ARG A 166 -19.14 2.50 22.02
N TYR A 167 -18.11 2.48 21.21
CA TYR A 167 -16.73 2.85 21.55
C TYR A 167 -16.19 3.88 20.54
N PRO A 168 -16.62 5.15 20.59
CA PRO A 168 -16.29 6.16 19.61
C PRO A 168 -14.78 6.41 19.44
N ASP A 169 -14.01 6.24 20.51
CA ASP A 169 -12.57 6.49 20.53
C ASP A 169 -11.72 5.26 20.20
N HIS A 170 -12.34 4.14 19.77
CA HIS A 170 -11.61 2.93 19.44
C HIS A 170 -10.85 3.08 18.12
N ALA A 171 -9.59 3.55 18.20
CA ALA A 171 -8.77 3.93 17.06
C ALA A 171 -8.56 2.78 16.05
N PHE A 172 -8.38 1.54 16.54
CA PHE A 172 -8.20 0.38 15.65
C PHE A 172 -9.43 0.15 14.75
N SER A 173 -10.64 0.13 15.32
CA SER A 173 -11.87 -0.03 14.51
C SER A 173 -12.07 1.13 13.54
N ARG A 174 -11.71 2.35 13.93
CA ARG A 174 -11.82 3.52 13.07
C ARG A 174 -10.85 3.43 11.89
N LEU A 175 -9.61 3.01 12.13
CA LEU A 175 -8.63 2.80 11.05
C LEU A 175 -9.03 1.65 10.13
N ALA A 176 -9.49 0.53 10.69
CA ALA A 176 -9.96 -0.60 9.90
C ALA A 176 -11.16 -0.20 9.03
N ARG A 177 -12.14 0.51 9.60
CA ARG A 177 -13.28 1.05 8.85
C ARG A 177 -12.85 2.01 7.76
N ALA A 178 -11.91 2.92 8.03
CA ALA A 178 -11.41 3.85 7.03
C ALA A 178 -10.77 3.13 5.82
N LYS A 179 -9.99 2.08 6.07
CA LYS A 179 -9.39 1.25 5.01
C LYS A 179 -10.47 0.54 4.18
N LEU A 180 -11.44 -0.07 4.85
CA LEU A 180 -12.57 -0.74 4.20
C LEU A 180 -13.41 0.24 3.37
N LEU A 181 -13.75 1.42 3.92
CA LEU A 181 -14.49 2.47 3.21
C LEU A 181 -13.75 2.95 1.96
N LEU A 182 -12.41 3.06 2.01
CA LEU A 182 -11.62 3.44 0.84
C LEU A 182 -11.70 2.37 -0.25
N SER A 183 -11.63 1.09 0.10
CA SER A 183 -11.76 -0.03 -0.85
C SER A 183 -13.17 -0.10 -1.47
N LEU A 184 -14.19 0.29 -0.71
CA LEU A 184 -15.58 0.39 -1.16
C LEU A 184 -15.89 1.70 -1.93
N ALA A 185 -14.87 2.46 -2.30
CA ALA A 185 -15.01 3.76 -2.97
C ALA A 185 -15.93 4.76 -2.23
N GLN A 186 -15.83 4.78 -0.89
CA GLN A 186 -16.50 5.74 -0.01
C GLN A 186 -15.51 6.77 0.59
N PRO A 187 -14.79 7.55 -0.23
CA PRO A 187 -13.65 8.37 0.20
C PRO A 187 -14.03 9.47 1.20
N ARG A 188 -15.23 10.01 1.15
CA ARG A 188 -15.66 11.06 2.10
C ARG A 188 -15.75 10.52 3.53
N ASN A 189 -16.29 9.30 3.68
CA ASN A 189 -16.38 8.63 4.98
C ASN A 189 -14.97 8.22 5.46
N THR A 190 -14.11 7.77 4.54
CA THR A 190 -12.69 7.50 4.82
C THR A 190 -11.98 8.74 5.38
N ILE A 191 -12.16 9.90 4.74
CA ILE A 191 -11.56 11.17 5.19
C ILE A 191 -12.05 11.52 6.58
N ALA A 192 -13.37 11.40 6.85
CA ALA A 192 -13.93 11.71 8.15
C ALA A 192 -13.33 10.86 9.28
N ASP A 193 -13.15 9.56 9.05
CA ASP A 193 -12.51 8.67 10.02
C ASP A 193 -11.03 9.01 10.23
N LEU A 194 -10.29 9.30 9.16
CA LEU A 194 -8.88 9.66 9.24
C LEU A 194 -8.66 11.04 9.85
N ASP A 195 -9.57 12.00 9.64
CA ASP A 195 -9.51 13.30 10.28
C ASP A 195 -9.58 13.18 11.80
N VAL A 196 -10.42 12.27 12.33
CA VAL A 196 -10.46 12.00 13.77
C VAL A 196 -9.15 11.39 14.27
N LEU A 197 -8.58 10.43 13.53
CA LEU A 197 -7.31 9.77 13.90
C LEU A 197 -6.10 10.71 13.81
N LEU A 198 -6.17 11.69 12.91
CA LEU A 198 -5.12 12.66 12.66
C LEU A 198 -5.33 13.97 13.47
N ALA A 199 -6.37 14.04 14.30
CA ALA A 199 -6.60 15.18 15.17
C ALA A 199 -5.66 15.14 16.39
N GLY A 200 -5.04 16.25 16.69
CA GLY A 200 -4.18 16.42 17.87
C GLY A 200 -2.68 16.43 17.59
N ASP A 201 -1.94 16.80 18.62
CA ASP A 201 -0.48 16.86 18.59
C ASP A 201 0.12 15.45 18.65
N GLY A 202 1.06 15.16 17.76
CA GLY A 202 1.68 13.84 17.66
C GLY A 202 0.89 12.82 16.83
N ALA A 203 -0.02 13.28 15.97
CA ALA A 203 -0.77 12.42 15.05
C ALA A 203 0.15 11.51 14.23
N ASP A 204 -0.29 10.27 14.02
CA ASP A 204 0.46 9.29 13.24
C ASP A 204 0.51 9.69 11.75
N THR A 205 1.63 10.27 11.33
CA THR A 205 1.85 10.71 9.94
C THR A 205 1.81 9.57 8.93
N THR A 206 1.89 8.30 9.37
CA THR A 206 1.78 7.12 8.49
C THR A 206 0.37 6.94 7.94
N LEU A 207 -0.64 7.63 8.51
CA LEU A 207 -2.02 7.63 8.03
C LEU A 207 -2.28 8.66 6.92
N LEU A 208 -1.40 9.66 6.75
CA LEU A 208 -1.57 10.71 5.75
C LEU A 208 -1.66 10.18 4.31
N PRO A 209 -0.86 9.18 3.87
CA PRO A 209 -1.00 8.63 2.53
C PRO A 209 -2.37 8.00 2.26
N LEU A 210 -2.99 7.40 3.28
CA LEU A 210 -4.32 6.83 3.15
C LEU A 210 -5.38 7.93 2.94
N ARG A 211 -5.27 9.06 3.66
CA ARG A 211 -6.16 10.20 3.47
C ARG A 211 -5.90 10.89 2.12
N ALA A 212 -4.64 10.99 1.71
CA ALA A 212 -4.28 11.51 0.39
C ALA A 212 -4.92 10.68 -0.74
N ALA A 213 -4.90 9.35 -0.64
CA ALA A 213 -5.57 8.48 -1.60
C ALA A 213 -7.09 8.74 -1.66
N ALA A 214 -7.73 8.98 -0.51
CA ALA A 214 -9.14 9.35 -0.46
C ALA A 214 -9.41 10.73 -1.11
N TYR A 215 -8.53 11.72 -0.89
CA TYR A 215 -8.63 13.02 -1.57
C TYR A 215 -8.51 12.90 -3.08
N LEU A 216 -7.64 12.02 -3.59
CA LEU A 216 -7.53 11.77 -5.03
C LEU A 216 -8.83 11.18 -5.61
N GLN A 217 -9.50 10.29 -4.88
CA GLN A 217 -10.78 9.73 -5.31
C GLN A 217 -11.90 10.78 -5.42
N ILE A 218 -11.88 11.83 -4.62
CA ILE A 218 -12.85 12.95 -4.71
C ILE A 218 -12.35 14.12 -5.55
N ASN A 219 -11.25 13.93 -6.29
CA ASN A 219 -10.64 14.95 -7.15
C ASN A 219 -10.20 16.23 -6.40
N GLU A 220 -9.60 16.03 -5.22
CA GLU A 220 -8.97 17.08 -4.40
C GLU A 220 -7.45 16.88 -4.34
N PRO A 221 -6.72 16.97 -5.48
CA PRO A 221 -5.32 16.61 -5.56
C PRO A 221 -4.39 17.55 -4.79
N GLU A 222 -4.76 18.81 -4.58
CA GLU A 222 -3.98 19.77 -3.80
C GLU A 222 -3.89 19.34 -2.33
N ARG A 223 -5.01 18.82 -1.78
CA ARG A 223 -5.04 18.28 -0.40
C ARG A 223 -4.22 17.00 -0.30
N ALA A 224 -4.31 16.13 -1.31
CA ALA A 224 -3.47 14.94 -1.39
C ALA A 224 -1.98 15.29 -1.43
N THR A 225 -1.57 16.27 -2.24
CA THR A 225 -0.19 16.76 -2.30
C THR A 225 0.29 17.28 -0.94
N ALA A 226 -0.56 17.99 -0.22
CA ALA A 226 -0.23 18.48 1.13
C ALA A 226 0.00 17.32 2.12
N ASP A 227 -0.84 16.29 2.10
CA ASP A 227 -0.69 15.12 2.97
C ASP A 227 0.56 14.32 2.62
N TYR A 228 0.83 14.03 1.34
CA TYR A 228 2.07 13.39 0.92
C TYR A 228 3.32 14.19 1.30
N THR A 229 3.26 15.52 1.21
CA THR A 229 4.39 16.38 1.60
C THR A 229 4.68 16.28 3.10
N LYS A 230 3.64 16.24 3.94
CA LYS A 230 3.81 16.03 5.39
C LYS A 230 4.34 14.63 5.69
N ALA A 231 3.85 13.59 5.00
CA ALA A 231 4.35 12.23 5.17
C ALA A 231 5.83 12.11 4.77
N LEU A 232 6.24 12.75 3.67
CA LEU A 232 7.63 12.78 3.20
C LEU A 232 8.57 13.53 4.16
N ALA A 233 8.09 14.52 4.90
CA ALA A 233 8.90 15.18 5.92
C ALA A 233 9.34 14.21 7.04
N ALA A 234 8.50 13.21 7.36
CA ALA A 234 8.82 12.16 8.32
C ALA A 234 9.57 10.97 7.69
N HIS A 235 9.32 10.68 6.42
CA HIS A 235 9.82 9.49 5.72
C HIS A 235 10.34 9.83 4.31
N PRO A 236 11.46 10.58 4.17
CA PRO A 236 11.89 11.15 2.88
C PRO A 236 12.34 10.10 1.85
N GLU A 237 12.73 8.90 2.29
CA GLU A 237 13.26 7.84 1.41
C GLU A 237 12.17 6.87 0.90
N GLN A 238 10.91 7.09 1.24
CA GLN A 238 9.83 6.19 0.81
C GLN A 238 9.39 6.51 -0.63
N LEU A 239 9.72 5.62 -1.56
CA LEU A 239 9.38 5.73 -2.99
C LEU A 239 7.87 5.94 -3.21
N GLU A 240 7.03 5.21 -2.49
CA GLU A 240 5.57 5.25 -2.62
C GLU A 240 5.01 6.65 -2.29
N LEU A 241 5.61 7.36 -1.34
CA LEU A 241 5.20 8.71 -0.98
C LEU A 241 5.60 9.73 -2.04
N VAL A 242 6.82 9.63 -2.58
CA VAL A 242 7.29 10.50 -3.68
C VAL A 242 6.40 10.28 -4.92
N LEU A 243 6.12 9.03 -5.26
CA LEU A 243 5.25 8.68 -6.38
C LEU A 243 3.81 9.15 -6.18
N GLY A 244 3.28 8.99 -4.96
CA GLY A 244 1.96 9.49 -4.60
C GLY A 244 1.86 11.01 -4.76
N ARG A 245 2.88 11.75 -4.32
CA ARG A 245 2.94 13.21 -4.48
C ARG A 245 3.06 13.62 -5.95
N ALA A 246 3.93 12.95 -6.73
CA ALA A 246 4.05 13.20 -8.16
C ALA A 246 2.69 13.02 -8.88
N THR A 247 1.98 11.94 -8.55
CA THR A 247 0.65 11.67 -9.12
C THR A 247 -0.37 12.74 -8.72
N ALA A 248 -0.37 13.15 -7.46
CA ALA A 248 -1.25 14.20 -6.97
C ALA A 248 -0.94 15.55 -7.65
N ALA A 249 0.34 15.90 -7.80
CA ALA A 249 0.78 17.10 -8.49
C ALA A 249 0.36 17.13 -9.98
N MET A 250 0.51 16.00 -10.68
CA MET A 250 0.01 15.86 -12.05
C MET A 250 -1.50 16.13 -12.16
N LEU A 251 -2.30 15.56 -11.24
CA LEU A 251 -3.74 15.76 -11.21
C LEU A 251 -4.14 17.19 -10.84
N ALA A 252 -3.34 17.86 -10.01
CA ALA A 252 -3.48 19.28 -9.68
C ALA A 252 -3.10 20.19 -10.87
N GLY A 253 -2.36 19.66 -11.86
CA GLY A 253 -1.80 20.42 -12.97
C GLY A 253 -0.50 21.16 -12.61
N ASP A 254 0.14 20.79 -11.49
CA ASP A 254 1.47 21.27 -11.14
C ASP A 254 2.53 20.36 -11.76
N ASP A 255 2.71 20.53 -13.08
CA ASP A 255 3.64 19.72 -13.85
C ASP A 255 5.10 19.90 -13.40
N ASN A 256 5.47 21.05 -12.83
CA ASN A 256 6.82 21.29 -12.33
C ASN A 256 7.08 20.51 -11.04
N ALA A 257 6.15 20.49 -10.10
CA ALA A 257 6.26 19.69 -8.90
C ALA A 257 6.28 18.19 -9.21
N ALA A 258 5.42 17.75 -10.13
CA ALA A 258 5.40 16.36 -10.59
C ALA A 258 6.74 15.96 -11.23
N LEU A 259 7.33 16.83 -12.08
CA LEU A 259 8.62 16.58 -12.71
C LEU A 259 9.75 16.46 -11.68
N ALA A 260 9.78 17.32 -10.68
CA ALA A 260 10.80 17.28 -9.62
C ALA A 260 10.75 15.95 -8.85
N ASP A 261 9.55 15.42 -8.58
CA ASP A 261 9.38 14.11 -7.94
C ASP A 261 9.81 12.96 -8.87
N PHE A 262 9.43 12.98 -10.14
CA PHE A 262 9.90 11.97 -11.10
C PHE A 262 11.43 12.05 -11.32
N ASP A 263 12.05 13.21 -11.32
CA ASP A 263 13.50 13.36 -11.38
C ASP A 263 14.18 12.79 -10.12
N THR A 264 13.54 12.89 -8.97
CA THR A 264 13.99 12.22 -7.75
C THR A 264 13.95 10.71 -7.88
N ILE A 265 12.91 10.16 -8.50
CA ILE A 265 12.71 8.71 -8.69
C ILE A 265 13.62 8.16 -9.79
N LEU A 266 13.61 8.78 -10.95
CA LEU A 266 14.18 8.23 -12.18
C LEU A 266 15.59 8.76 -12.50
N GLY A 267 16.03 9.82 -11.82
CA GLY A 267 17.27 10.52 -12.18
C GLY A 267 17.16 11.31 -13.49
N PRO A 268 18.29 11.67 -14.13
CA PRO A 268 18.29 12.42 -15.39
C PRO A 268 17.52 11.70 -16.49
N VAL A 269 17.05 12.46 -17.50
CA VAL A 269 16.39 11.91 -18.69
C VAL A 269 17.28 10.84 -19.34
N GLY A 270 16.74 9.64 -19.54
CA GLY A 270 17.49 8.50 -20.07
C GLY A 270 18.47 7.85 -19.08
N GLY A 271 18.59 8.37 -17.85
CA GLY A 271 19.51 7.85 -16.82
C GLY A 271 18.95 6.64 -16.04
N ALA A 272 19.74 6.20 -15.06
CA ALA A 272 19.35 5.12 -14.15
C ALA A 272 18.53 5.67 -12.98
N SER A 273 17.56 4.88 -12.51
CA SER A 273 16.80 5.18 -11.29
C SER A 273 17.68 5.10 -10.03
N ARG A 274 17.38 5.93 -9.05
CA ARG A 274 17.98 5.86 -7.69
C ARG A 274 17.44 4.69 -6.88
N TYR A 275 16.25 4.19 -7.23
CA TYR A 275 15.57 3.11 -6.54
C TYR A 275 15.71 1.81 -7.33
N ALA A 276 15.76 0.69 -6.64
CA ALA A 276 15.69 -0.64 -7.25
C ALA A 276 14.25 -0.90 -7.74
N ILE A 277 13.94 -0.46 -8.95
CA ILE A 277 12.61 -0.54 -9.56
C ILE A 277 12.62 -1.63 -10.63
N GLY A 278 11.63 -2.52 -10.61
CA GLY A 278 11.45 -3.54 -11.64
C GLY A 278 11.14 -2.92 -13.02
N GLY A 279 11.49 -3.63 -14.09
CA GLY A 279 11.40 -3.10 -15.47
C GLY A 279 10.02 -2.54 -15.82
N ASP A 280 8.95 -3.27 -15.50
CA ASP A 280 7.57 -2.84 -15.81
C ASP A 280 7.17 -1.56 -15.04
N GLN A 281 7.56 -1.46 -13.78
CA GLN A 281 7.30 -0.25 -12.98
C GLN A 281 8.13 0.92 -13.47
N LEU A 282 9.39 0.67 -13.84
CA LEU A 282 10.27 1.68 -14.40
C LEU A 282 9.70 2.23 -15.71
N ALA A 283 9.23 1.36 -16.60
CA ALA A 283 8.56 1.75 -17.85
C ALA A 283 7.34 2.63 -17.58
N LYS A 284 6.51 2.24 -16.61
CA LYS A 284 5.34 3.02 -16.21
C LYS A 284 5.70 4.43 -15.72
N TYR A 285 6.70 4.55 -14.84
CA TYR A 285 7.10 5.86 -14.30
C TYR A 285 7.74 6.74 -15.36
N ARG A 286 8.52 6.15 -16.30
CA ARG A 286 9.04 6.87 -17.46
C ARG A 286 7.93 7.38 -18.36
N THR A 287 6.90 6.57 -18.61
CA THR A 287 5.70 6.99 -19.37
C THR A 287 5.00 8.16 -18.70
N GLN A 288 4.82 8.11 -17.37
CA GLN A 288 4.21 9.22 -16.62
C GLN A 288 5.05 10.50 -16.72
N ARG A 289 6.38 10.41 -16.57
CA ARG A 289 7.26 11.55 -16.75
C ARG A 289 7.24 12.09 -18.19
N ALA A 290 7.14 11.20 -19.19
CA ALA A 290 6.98 11.63 -20.58
C ALA A 290 5.72 12.48 -20.79
N PHE A 291 4.61 12.12 -20.16
CA PHE A 291 3.39 12.94 -20.20
C PHE A 291 3.58 14.31 -19.53
N VAL A 292 4.27 14.38 -18.40
CA VAL A 292 4.63 15.67 -17.78
C VAL A 292 5.47 16.51 -18.73
N PHE A 293 6.47 15.93 -19.41
CA PHE A 293 7.26 16.65 -20.41
C PHE A 293 6.44 17.18 -21.59
N VAL A 294 5.43 16.41 -22.04
CA VAL A 294 4.51 16.89 -23.10
C VAL A 294 3.73 18.12 -22.64
N HIS A 295 3.21 18.14 -21.41
CA HIS A 295 2.52 19.30 -20.84
C HIS A 295 3.43 20.52 -20.74
N LEU A 296 4.69 20.31 -20.37
CA LEU A 296 5.72 21.33 -20.31
C LEU A 296 6.29 21.71 -21.70
N LYS A 297 5.77 21.12 -22.80
CA LYS A 297 6.23 21.29 -24.19
C LYS A 297 7.70 20.89 -24.41
N ARG A 298 8.25 20.02 -23.57
CA ARG A 298 9.58 19.43 -23.69
C ARG A 298 9.52 18.14 -24.50
N PHE A 299 9.13 18.23 -25.76
CA PHE A 299 8.79 17.07 -26.60
C PHE A 299 9.97 16.13 -26.88
N ALA A 300 11.21 16.63 -26.92
CA ALA A 300 12.41 15.81 -27.09
C ALA A 300 12.65 14.91 -25.87
N ASP A 301 12.51 15.47 -24.68
CA ASP A 301 12.65 14.72 -23.42
C ASP A 301 11.53 13.69 -23.29
N ALA A 302 10.30 14.08 -23.63
CA ALA A 302 9.13 13.19 -23.66
C ALA A 302 9.36 11.99 -24.60
N ALA A 303 9.88 12.23 -25.81
CA ALA A 303 10.15 11.19 -26.78
C ALA A 303 11.24 10.23 -26.30
N THR A 304 12.27 10.75 -25.64
CA THR A 304 13.36 9.94 -25.05
C THR A 304 12.83 9.06 -23.93
N GLU A 305 12.04 9.60 -23.01
CA GLU A 305 11.46 8.81 -21.90
C GLU A 305 10.48 7.75 -22.41
N MET A 306 9.66 8.10 -23.39
CA MET A 306 8.72 7.16 -23.99
C MET A 306 9.44 6.02 -24.72
N ALA A 307 10.47 6.32 -25.49
CA ALA A 307 11.27 5.31 -26.18
C ALA A 307 11.92 4.33 -25.18
N ASN A 308 12.50 4.87 -24.10
CA ASN A 308 13.09 4.06 -23.04
C ASN A 308 12.03 3.23 -22.27
N ALA A 309 10.81 3.74 -22.11
CA ALA A 309 9.71 2.97 -21.52
C ALA A 309 9.27 1.82 -22.42
N LEU A 310 9.18 2.06 -23.73
CA LEU A 310 8.80 1.04 -24.72
C LEU A 310 9.87 -0.05 -24.86
N ASP A 311 11.15 0.30 -24.76
CA ASP A 311 12.25 -0.67 -24.84
C ASP A 311 12.16 -1.72 -23.71
N ALA A 312 11.70 -1.30 -22.52
CA ALA A 312 11.44 -2.22 -21.41
C ALA A 312 10.33 -3.25 -21.74
N GLY A 313 9.35 -2.90 -22.57
CA GLY A 313 8.32 -3.83 -23.09
C GLY A 313 8.81 -4.69 -24.26
N GLY A 314 10.05 -4.51 -24.68
CA GLY A 314 10.72 -5.25 -25.75
C GLY A 314 10.20 -4.94 -27.14
N ARG A 315 10.74 -5.66 -28.10
CA ARG A 315 10.48 -5.47 -29.53
C ARG A 315 9.00 -5.37 -29.93
N PRO A 316 8.08 -6.19 -29.38
CA PRO A 316 6.66 -6.08 -29.72
C PRO A 316 6.01 -4.76 -29.30
N ALA A 317 6.39 -4.21 -28.15
CA ALA A 317 5.85 -2.93 -27.67
C ALA A 317 6.31 -1.77 -28.56
N VAL A 318 7.60 -1.72 -28.87
CA VAL A 318 8.18 -0.73 -29.79
C VAL A 318 7.51 -0.80 -31.17
N LEU A 319 7.35 -2.02 -31.73
CA LEU A 319 6.77 -2.21 -33.05
C LEU A 319 5.30 -1.75 -33.13
N ARG A 320 4.49 -2.00 -32.08
CA ARG A 320 3.12 -1.48 -32.03
C ARG A 320 3.07 0.04 -32.17
N VAL A 321 3.91 0.74 -31.44
CA VAL A 321 3.98 2.20 -31.50
C VAL A 321 4.52 2.70 -32.85
N GLN A 322 5.50 2.01 -33.43
CA GLN A 322 6.01 2.34 -34.77
C GLN A 322 4.91 2.19 -35.84
N ILE A 323 4.09 1.13 -35.77
CA ILE A 323 2.94 0.91 -36.66
C ILE A 323 1.90 2.01 -36.43
N PHE A 324 1.56 2.32 -35.19
CA PHE A 324 0.64 3.41 -34.84
C PHE A 324 1.10 4.74 -35.47
N LEU A 325 2.37 5.13 -35.27
CA LEU A 325 2.91 6.37 -35.79
C LEU A 325 2.82 6.45 -37.32
N ARG A 326 3.14 5.36 -38.03
CA ARG A 326 3.01 5.32 -39.49
C ARG A 326 1.59 5.55 -39.98
N HIS A 327 0.59 4.94 -39.33
CA HIS A 327 -0.81 5.12 -39.67
C HIS A 327 -1.36 6.50 -39.28
N ASN A 328 -0.67 7.23 -38.40
CA ASN A 328 -1.10 8.54 -37.91
C ASN A 328 -0.27 9.72 -38.45
N GLY A 329 0.29 9.59 -39.62
CA GLY A 329 0.94 10.70 -40.35
C GLY A 329 2.46 10.78 -40.25
N PHE A 330 3.11 9.72 -39.73
CA PHE A 330 4.58 9.63 -39.63
C PHE A 330 5.11 8.44 -40.45
N PRO A 331 4.98 8.46 -41.80
CA PRO A 331 5.31 7.31 -42.66
C PRO A 331 6.80 6.95 -42.66
N GLN A 332 7.69 7.87 -42.26
CA GLN A 332 9.14 7.67 -42.14
C GLN A 332 9.53 6.88 -40.88
N THR A 333 8.61 6.64 -39.93
CA THR A 333 8.89 5.87 -38.70
C THR A 333 9.44 4.49 -39.09
N PRO A 334 10.60 4.06 -38.56
CA PRO A 334 11.10 2.70 -38.78
C PRO A 334 10.10 1.64 -38.32
N LEU A 335 10.12 0.45 -38.94
CA LEU A 335 9.35 -0.73 -38.50
C LEU A 335 10.28 -1.88 -38.15
N ASP A 336 11.24 -1.61 -37.28
CA ASP A 336 12.29 -2.56 -36.88
C ASP A 336 12.09 -3.14 -35.46
N GLY A 337 11.13 -2.58 -34.71
CA GLY A 337 10.88 -2.94 -33.32
C GLY A 337 12.02 -2.60 -32.39
N ARG A 338 12.77 -1.53 -32.69
CA ARG A 338 13.90 -1.05 -31.88
C ARG A 338 13.73 0.40 -31.51
N ASP A 339 14.28 0.78 -30.35
CA ASP A 339 14.51 2.20 -30.05
C ASP A 339 15.57 2.74 -31.00
N SER A 340 15.23 3.81 -31.70
CA SER A 340 16.07 4.44 -32.72
C SER A 340 15.79 5.94 -32.79
N ASP A 341 16.75 6.70 -33.34
CA ASP A 341 16.56 8.12 -33.55
C ASP A 341 15.33 8.41 -34.42
N GLY A 342 15.02 7.55 -35.39
CA GLY A 342 13.83 7.70 -36.24
C GLY A 342 12.53 7.52 -35.46
N LEU A 343 12.48 6.60 -34.48
CA LEU A 343 11.35 6.46 -33.58
C LEU A 343 11.21 7.70 -32.69
N ARG A 344 12.29 8.15 -32.06
CA ARG A 344 12.30 9.31 -31.16
C ARG A 344 11.88 10.59 -31.89
N GLN A 345 12.33 10.82 -33.13
CA GLN A 345 11.91 11.94 -33.96
C GLN A 345 10.41 11.87 -34.27
N SER A 346 9.90 10.71 -34.62
CA SER A 346 8.48 10.53 -34.89
C SER A 346 7.61 10.72 -33.63
N LEU A 347 8.05 10.25 -32.46
CA LEU A 347 7.40 10.50 -31.18
C LEU A 347 7.41 11.99 -30.83
N GLN A 348 8.55 12.66 -30.98
CA GLN A 348 8.68 14.10 -30.72
C GLN A 348 7.70 14.90 -31.58
N ALA A 349 7.62 14.60 -32.87
CA ALA A 349 6.70 15.26 -33.79
C ALA A 349 5.21 14.94 -33.43
N CYS A 350 4.90 13.69 -33.07
CA CYS A 350 3.58 13.29 -32.61
C CYS A 350 3.16 14.06 -31.34
N PHE A 351 4.03 14.19 -30.36
CA PHE A 351 3.76 14.90 -29.11
C PHE A 351 3.53 16.41 -29.33
N GLY A 352 4.10 16.99 -30.38
CA GLY A 352 3.79 18.35 -30.81
C GLY A 352 2.38 18.53 -31.37
N LEU A 353 1.67 17.43 -31.69
CA LEU A 353 0.32 17.43 -32.23
C LEU A 353 -0.69 16.89 -31.20
N ASN A 354 -1.55 17.76 -30.66
CA ASN A 354 -2.53 17.35 -29.65
C ASN A 354 -3.35 16.08 -30.02
N SER A 355 -3.74 15.95 -31.30
CA SER A 355 -4.50 14.81 -31.78
C SER A 355 -3.71 13.50 -31.81
N CYS A 356 -2.42 13.55 -32.05
CA CYS A 356 -1.55 12.37 -32.04
C CYS A 356 -1.25 11.95 -30.60
N PHE A 357 -0.92 12.91 -29.74
CA PHE A 357 -0.67 12.63 -28.32
C PHE A 357 -1.86 11.97 -27.62
N GLN A 358 -3.07 12.46 -27.86
CA GLN A 358 -4.28 11.86 -27.28
C GLN A 358 -4.46 10.41 -27.71
N ARG A 359 -4.26 10.10 -28.99
CA ARG A 359 -4.43 8.73 -29.52
C ARG A 359 -3.33 7.77 -29.04
N ILE A 360 -2.08 8.21 -29.01
CA ILE A 360 -0.98 7.34 -28.52
C ILE A 360 -1.13 7.02 -27.04
N SER A 361 -1.72 7.93 -26.26
CA SER A 361 -1.98 7.69 -24.83
C SER A 361 -3.10 6.67 -24.58
N GLU A 362 -3.93 6.34 -25.57
CA GLU A 362 -4.97 5.29 -25.52
C GLU A 362 -4.42 3.92 -25.95
N GLU A 363 -3.31 3.89 -26.70
CA GLU A 363 -2.66 2.66 -27.19
C GLU A 363 -1.60 2.10 -26.21
N LEU A 364 -1.08 2.91 -25.30
CA LEU A 364 -0.05 2.58 -24.30
C LEU A 364 -0.67 2.15 -22.98
#